data_5cd1f37e3afdbc931f29d9d377647a14
#
_entry.id   5cd1f37e3afdbc931f29d9d377647a14
#
_cell.length_a   1.000
_cell.length_b   1.000
_cell.length_c   1.000
_cell.angle_alpha   90.00
_cell.angle_beta   90.00
_cell.angle_gamma   90.00
#
_symmetry.space_group_name_H-M   'P 1'
#
loop_
_entity.id
_entity.type
_entity.pdbx_description
1 polymer ?
#
loop_
_entity_poly.entity_id
_entity_poly.type
_entity_poly.pdbx_seq_one_letter_code
_entity_poly.pdbx_strand_id
1 'polypeptide(L)'
;MHDIGKCHPLFQAKNGNAESVEIFFNDAEFNRANADSQGFRHELFGALYIEEYLKQQNYDTNAKKAIADIITMHHVKNGFVGDDVDLSDKWTMALNHIVKLMEAEFSPVSFTLEKENMDAFCGLMLGILMIADWTASDEIFEDLNVYMFSSRALYKEEVTRRLGKYVDDNYLRCYPISAPDPIKKVFPFTKNWTLNPLQKNVEEYICDEGAGFECMLIESEMGSGKTEAAMYA
;
A
#
# COMPACT_ATOMS: atom_id res chain seq x y z
N MET A 1 -2.62 -8.86 2.50
CA MET A 1 -1.42 -9.71 2.77
C MET A 1 -0.08 -9.03 2.47
N HIS A 2 -0.08 -7.79 1.96
CA HIS A 2 1.15 -7.04 1.66
C HIS A 2 2.09 -6.93 2.88
N ASP A 3 1.51 -6.83 4.07
CA ASP A 3 2.20 -6.68 5.34
C ASP A 3 2.47 -8.00 6.10
N ILE A 4 2.31 -9.14 5.46
CA ILE A 4 2.52 -10.44 6.14
C ILE A 4 3.93 -10.58 6.73
N GLY A 5 4.90 -9.90 6.16
CA GLY A 5 6.26 -9.83 6.70
C GLY A 5 6.38 -9.13 8.05
N LYS A 6 5.39 -8.33 8.45
CA LYS A 6 5.32 -7.77 9.82
C LYS A 6 5.16 -8.85 10.88
N CYS A 7 4.66 -10.02 10.51
CA CYS A 7 4.59 -11.18 11.42
C CYS A 7 5.94 -11.88 11.61
N HIS A 8 7.00 -11.47 10.90
CA HIS A 8 8.32 -12.07 11.05
C HIS A 8 8.95 -11.73 12.42
N PRO A 9 9.65 -12.69 13.06
CA PRO A 9 10.29 -12.48 14.37
C PRO A 9 11.18 -11.24 14.43
N LEU A 10 11.98 -10.99 13.41
CA LEU A 10 12.87 -9.82 13.35
C LEU A 10 12.09 -8.50 13.36
N PHE A 11 10.96 -8.43 12.66
CA PHE A 11 10.11 -7.25 12.70
C PHE A 11 9.48 -7.04 14.07
N GLN A 12 8.98 -8.09 14.69
CA GLN A 12 8.37 -8.03 16.03
C GLN A 12 9.39 -7.63 17.08
N ALA A 13 10.60 -8.19 17.04
CA ALA A 13 11.69 -7.83 17.94
C ALA A 13 12.10 -6.36 17.79
N LYS A 14 12.24 -5.87 16.53
CA LYS A 14 12.60 -4.49 16.23
C LYS A 14 11.59 -3.47 16.80
N ASN A 15 10.31 -3.84 16.84
CA ASN A 15 9.25 -2.96 17.32
C ASN A 15 8.96 -3.14 18.83
N GLY A 16 9.79 -3.85 19.56
CA GLY A 16 9.67 -3.99 21.01
C GLY A 16 8.49 -4.83 21.50
N ASN A 17 7.90 -5.66 20.64
CA ASN A 17 6.75 -6.50 20.97
C ASN A 17 7.16 -7.79 21.73
N ALA A 18 8.21 -7.71 22.56
CA ALA A 18 8.75 -8.86 23.29
C ALA A 18 7.67 -9.60 24.08
N GLU A 19 6.88 -8.88 24.87
CA GLU A 19 5.81 -9.47 25.70
C GLU A 19 4.75 -10.20 24.88
N SER A 20 4.40 -9.63 23.70
CA SER A 20 3.39 -10.24 22.82
C SER A 20 3.91 -11.48 22.09
N VAL A 21 5.23 -11.65 21.98
CA VAL A 21 5.85 -12.74 21.22
C VAL A 21 6.58 -13.77 22.09
N GLU A 22 6.61 -13.59 23.41
CA GLU A 22 7.17 -14.56 24.37
C GLU A 22 6.63 -15.99 24.19
N ILE A 23 5.38 -16.10 23.71
CA ILE A 23 4.76 -17.40 23.41
C ILE A 23 5.49 -18.11 22.26
N PHE A 24 6.10 -17.34 21.34
CA PHE A 24 6.72 -17.83 20.12
C PHE A 24 8.24 -17.91 20.21
N PHE A 25 8.86 -17.06 21.03
CA PHE A 25 10.30 -17.03 21.23
C PHE A 25 10.70 -17.71 22.53
N ASN A 26 11.81 -18.44 22.50
CA ASN A 26 12.61 -18.60 23.69
C ASN A 26 13.60 -17.42 23.83
N ASP A 27 14.19 -17.21 25.01
CA ASP A 27 15.09 -16.08 25.26
C ASP A 27 16.26 -15.99 24.29
N ALA A 28 16.79 -17.10 23.83
CA ALA A 28 17.92 -17.14 22.91
C ALA A 28 17.50 -16.71 21.48
N GLU A 29 16.32 -17.14 21.02
CA GLU A 29 15.74 -16.75 19.74
C GLU A 29 15.40 -15.26 19.73
N PHE A 30 14.79 -14.76 20.80
CA PHE A 30 14.45 -13.35 20.93
C PHE A 30 15.70 -12.46 20.92
N ASN A 31 16.72 -12.80 21.70
CA ASN A 31 17.96 -12.03 21.76
C ASN A 31 18.68 -12.00 20.39
N ARG A 32 18.68 -13.12 19.67
CA ARG A 32 19.21 -13.19 18.30
C ARG A 32 18.40 -12.31 17.35
N ALA A 33 17.09 -12.47 17.33
CA ALA A 33 16.19 -11.69 16.50
C ALA A 33 16.31 -10.17 16.76
N ASN A 34 16.47 -9.77 18.01
CA ASN A 34 16.68 -8.38 18.37
C ASN A 34 18.03 -7.82 17.87
N ALA A 35 19.11 -8.61 17.97
CA ALA A 35 20.43 -8.25 17.46
C ALA A 35 20.42 -8.10 15.92
N ASP A 36 19.72 -9.00 15.22
CA ASP A 36 19.71 -9.08 13.76
C ASP A 36 18.57 -8.26 13.12
N SER A 37 17.76 -7.58 13.92
CA SER A 37 16.59 -6.81 13.42
C SER A 37 16.94 -5.55 12.63
N GLN A 38 18.18 -5.10 12.71
CA GLN A 38 18.68 -3.90 12.01
C GLN A 38 18.67 -4.12 10.50
N GLY A 39 17.91 -3.29 9.79
CA GLY A 39 17.81 -3.38 8.33
C GLY A 39 16.81 -4.41 7.79
N PHE A 40 16.16 -5.21 8.65
CA PHE A 40 15.12 -6.13 8.20
C PHE A 40 13.97 -5.39 7.50
N ARG A 41 13.58 -5.90 6.34
CA ARG A 41 12.54 -5.35 5.46
C ARG A 41 11.38 -6.33 5.35
N HIS A 42 10.27 -6.01 6.01
CA HIS A 42 9.10 -6.87 6.05
C HIS A 42 8.45 -7.05 4.68
N GLU A 43 8.50 -6.03 3.81
CA GLU A 43 7.96 -6.08 2.47
C GLU A 43 8.72 -7.06 1.57
N LEU A 44 10.06 -7.13 1.69
CA LEU A 44 10.87 -8.09 0.93
C LEU A 44 10.58 -9.51 1.36
N PHE A 45 10.56 -9.76 2.67
CA PHE A 45 10.17 -11.06 3.20
C PHE A 45 8.74 -11.43 2.79
N GLY A 46 7.80 -10.49 2.93
CA GLY A 46 6.40 -10.68 2.54
C GLY A 46 6.25 -11.05 1.08
N ALA A 47 6.99 -10.38 0.18
CA ALA A 47 6.99 -10.67 -1.25
C ALA A 47 7.47 -12.10 -1.54
N LEU A 48 8.62 -12.52 -0.97
CA LEU A 48 9.15 -13.87 -1.14
C LEU A 48 8.21 -14.94 -0.59
N TYR A 49 7.65 -14.70 0.59
CA TYR A 49 6.70 -15.63 1.20
C TYR A 49 5.44 -15.83 0.37
N ILE A 50 4.86 -14.73 -0.13
CA ILE A 50 3.65 -14.77 -0.95
C ILE A 50 3.95 -15.37 -2.33
N GLU A 51 5.10 -15.07 -2.94
CA GLU A 51 5.49 -15.68 -4.22
C GLU A 51 5.57 -17.22 -4.12
N GLU A 52 6.23 -17.74 -3.07
CA GLU A 52 6.32 -19.18 -2.84
C GLU A 52 4.95 -19.81 -2.56
N TYR A 53 4.13 -19.12 -1.76
CA TYR A 53 2.75 -19.55 -1.51
C TYR A 53 1.93 -19.65 -2.82
N LEU A 54 1.96 -18.62 -3.67
CA LEU A 54 1.25 -18.59 -4.94
C LEU A 54 1.77 -19.65 -5.93
N LYS A 55 3.07 -19.97 -5.87
CA LYS A 55 3.66 -21.05 -6.65
C LYS A 55 3.08 -22.41 -6.27
N GLN A 56 2.89 -22.68 -4.99
CA GLN A 56 2.25 -23.91 -4.50
C GLN A 56 0.77 -23.99 -4.90
N GLN A 57 0.10 -22.86 -5.11
CA GLN A 57 -1.28 -22.78 -5.58
C GLN A 57 -1.42 -22.77 -7.11
N ASN A 58 -0.33 -23.00 -7.86
CA ASN A 58 -0.31 -23.03 -9.33
C ASN A 58 -0.79 -21.73 -10.02
N TYR A 59 -0.55 -20.58 -9.40
CA TYR A 59 -0.82 -19.32 -10.04
C TYR A 59 0.08 -19.09 -11.28
N ASP A 60 -0.42 -18.31 -12.22
CA ASP A 60 0.32 -17.88 -13.40
C ASP A 60 1.66 -17.21 -13.03
N THR A 61 2.72 -17.45 -13.82
CA THR A 61 4.08 -16.98 -13.50
C THR A 61 4.20 -15.46 -13.52
N ASN A 62 3.56 -14.78 -14.48
CA ASN A 62 3.58 -13.32 -14.55
C ASN A 62 2.74 -12.71 -13.43
N ALA A 63 1.60 -13.32 -13.11
CA ALA A 63 0.76 -12.89 -12.00
C ALA A 63 1.48 -12.99 -10.65
N LYS A 64 2.18 -14.10 -10.38
CA LYS A 64 3.00 -14.26 -9.16
C LYS A 64 4.07 -13.18 -9.04
N LYS A 65 4.82 -12.96 -10.13
CA LYS A 65 5.86 -11.95 -10.17
C LYS A 65 5.29 -10.56 -9.96
N ALA A 66 4.21 -10.20 -10.64
CA ALA A 66 3.57 -8.90 -10.49
C ALA A 66 3.11 -8.66 -9.04
N ILE A 67 2.51 -9.66 -8.39
CA ILE A 67 2.09 -9.55 -6.99
C ILE A 67 3.29 -9.35 -6.05
N ALA A 68 4.38 -10.11 -6.25
CA ALA A 68 5.61 -9.96 -5.47
C ALA A 68 6.24 -8.57 -5.66
N ASP A 69 6.32 -8.09 -6.91
CA ASP A 69 6.84 -6.76 -7.23
C ASP A 69 6.00 -5.65 -6.56
N ILE A 70 4.68 -5.74 -6.60
CA ILE A 70 3.77 -4.79 -5.93
C ILE A 70 4.03 -4.76 -4.41
N ILE A 71 4.14 -5.94 -3.78
CA ILE A 71 4.44 -6.04 -2.34
C ILE A 71 5.81 -5.44 -2.03
N THR A 72 6.81 -5.68 -2.85
CA THR A 72 8.15 -5.13 -2.66
C THR A 72 8.18 -3.61 -2.79
N MET A 73 7.40 -3.04 -3.72
CA MET A 73 7.45 -1.62 -4.07
C MET A 73 6.60 -0.72 -3.18
N HIS A 74 5.70 -1.24 -2.34
CA HIS A 74 4.80 -0.39 -1.54
C HIS A 74 5.56 0.47 -0.51
N HIS A 75 6.77 0.08 -0.12
CA HIS A 75 7.71 0.89 0.63
C HIS A 75 9.00 1.11 -0.16
N VAL A 76 9.14 2.25 -0.81
CA VAL A 76 10.33 2.60 -1.63
C VAL A 76 11.55 2.87 -0.75
N LYS A 77 12.28 1.82 -0.34
CA LYS A 77 13.57 1.95 0.38
C LYS A 77 14.50 0.80 -0.01
N ASN A 78 15.79 1.09 -0.09
CA ASN A 78 16.82 0.03 -0.21
C ASN A 78 16.94 -0.72 1.11
N GLY A 79 17.02 -2.03 1.07
CA GLY A 79 17.12 -2.84 2.27
C GLY A 79 17.44 -4.30 2.01
N PHE A 80 17.54 -5.05 3.06
CA PHE A 80 18.03 -6.41 3.14
C PHE A 80 16.87 -7.34 3.55
N VAL A 81 16.77 -8.48 2.88
CA VAL A 81 16.01 -9.63 3.38
C VAL A 81 16.94 -10.31 4.37
N GLY A 82 16.53 -10.49 5.61
CA GLY A 82 17.31 -11.28 6.54
C GLY A 82 17.55 -12.67 5.96
N ASP A 83 18.76 -12.92 5.47
CA ASP A 83 19.15 -14.26 5.05
C ASP A 83 19.12 -15.17 6.29
N ASP A 84 18.52 -16.33 6.17
CA ASP A 84 18.62 -17.45 7.08
C ASP A 84 18.11 -17.28 8.53
N VAL A 85 17.05 -16.52 8.76
CA VAL A 85 16.27 -16.83 9.97
C VAL A 85 15.38 -18.02 9.64
N ASP A 86 15.88 -19.21 9.92
CA ASP A 86 15.04 -20.39 9.95
C ASP A 86 13.85 -20.11 10.86
N LEU A 87 12.70 -19.87 10.23
CA LEU A 87 11.47 -19.68 10.97
C LEU A 87 11.19 -20.96 11.73
N SER A 88 11.07 -20.86 13.05
CA SER A 88 10.62 -22.00 13.84
C SER A 88 9.26 -22.48 13.33
N ASP A 89 8.95 -23.75 13.54
CA ASP A 89 7.67 -24.35 13.15
C ASP A 89 6.47 -23.52 13.64
N LYS A 90 6.57 -22.91 14.81
CA LYS A 90 5.52 -22.05 15.39
C LYS A 90 5.26 -20.82 14.55
N TRP A 91 6.32 -20.14 14.06
CA TRP A 91 6.19 -18.98 13.21
C TRP A 91 5.63 -19.34 11.83
N THR A 92 6.11 -20.44 11.26
CA THR A 92 5.59 -20.98 10.00
C THR A 92 4.10 -21.33 10.13
N MET A 93 3.70 -21.94 11.23
CA MET A 93 2.29 -22.22 11.50
C MET A 93 1.46 -20.94 11.67
N ALA A 94 1.97 -19.91 12.34
CA ALA A 94 1.29 -18.64 12.51
C ALA A 94 1.08 -17.92 11.16
N LEU A 95 2.10 -17.85 10.32
CA LEU A 95 2.01 -17.28 8.98
C LEU A 95 0.99 -18.02 8.11
N ASN A 96 1.06 -19.34 8.09
CA ASN A 96 0.11 -20.17 7.35
C ASN A 96 -1.34 -20.01 7.87
N HIS A 97 -1.50 -19.82 9.17
CA HIS A 97 -2.82 -19.54 9.74
C HIS A 97 -3.38 -18.20 9.28
N ILE A 98 -2.57 -17.16 9.28
CA ILE A 98 -2.95 -15.82 8.77
C ILE A 98 -3.37 -15.91 7.31
N VAL A 99 -2.60 -16.59 6.46
CA VAL A 99 -2.94 -16.76 5.04
C VAL A 99 -4.29 -17.45 4.89
N LYS A 100 -4.54 -18.55 5.62
CA LYS A 100 -5.83 -19.26 5.59
C LYS A 100 -7.01 -18.40 6.04
N LEU A 101 -6.81 -17.55 7.05
CA LEU A 101 -7.84 -16.61 7.48
C LEU A 101 -8.15 -15.59 6.37
N MET A 102 -7.12 -15.08 5.69
CA MET A 102 -7.29 -14.15 4.59
C MET A 102 -7.96 -14.79 3.37
N GLU A 103 -7.60 -16.04 3.05
CA GLU A 103 -8.28 -16.79 1.99
C GLU A 103 -9.76 -17.02 2.28
N ALA A 104 -10.09 -17.41 3.50
CA ALA A 104 -11.47 -17.61 3.92
C ALA A 104 -12.30 -16.31 3.85
N GLU A 105 -11.65 -15.17 4.06
CA GLU A 105 -12.30 -13.87 4.04
C GLU A 105 -12.50 -13.31 2.64
N PHE A 106 -11.48 -13.39 1.80
CA PHE A 106 -11.42 -12.68 0.52
C PHE A 106 -11.57 -13.56 -0.72
N SER A 107 -11.63 -14.88 -0.54
CA SER A 107 -11.80 -15.83 -1.65
C SER A 107 -10.89 -15.51 -2.83
N PRO A 108 -9.58 -15.68 -2.70
CA PRO A 108 -8.62 -15.26 -3.72
C PRO A 108 -8.95 -15.87 -5.08
N VAL A 109 -8.83 -15.06 -6.13
CA VAL A 109 -9.12 -15.46 -7.52
C VAL A 109 -7.79 -15.57 -8.27
N SER A 110 -7.57 -16.73 -8.89
CA SER A 110 -6.46 -16.88 -9.83
C SER A 110 -6.77 -16.16 -11.14
N PHE A 111 -5.77 -15.53 -11.73
CA PHE A 111 -5.86 -14.87 -13.01
C PHE A 111 -4.59 -15.09 -13.83
N THR A 112 -4.70 -14.93 -15.13
CA THR A 112 -3.56 -14.95 -16.05
C THR A 112 -3.20 -13.53 -16.41
N LEU A 113 -1.92 -13.20 -16.42
CA LEU A 113 -1.41 -11.87 -16.75
C LEU A 113 -0.46 -11.96 -17.93
N GLU A 114 -0.84 -11.33 -19.04
CA GLU A 114 0.03 -11.21 -20.20
C GLU A 114 1.22 -10.31 -19.90
N LYS A 115 2.40 -10.68 -20.43
CA LYS A 115 3.65 -9.99 -20.13
C LYS A 115 3.62 -8.49 -20.48
N GLU A 116 2.99 -8.14 -21.58
CA GLU A 116 2.83 -6.75 -22.03
C GLU A 116 1.98 -5.89 -21.11
N ASN A 117 1.14 -6.48 -20.28
CA ASN A 117 0.26 -5.79 -19.35
C ASN A 117 0.83 -5.70 -17.93
N MET A 118 1.99 -6.31 -17.66
CA MET A 118 2.55 -6.39 -16.31
C MET A 118 2.80 -5.01 -15.69
N ASP A 119 3.44 -4.11 -16.41
CA ASP A 119 3.82 -2.79 -15.88
C ASP A 119 2.58 -1.95 -15.56
N ALA A 120 1.58 -1.96 -16.46
CA ALA A 120 0.32 -1.26 -16.24
C ALA A 120 -0.45 -1.85 -15.05
N PHE A 121 -0.50 -3.18 -14.94
CA PHE A 121 -1.12 -3.87 -13.81
C PHE A 121 -0.41 -3.54 -12.49
N CYS A 122 0.93 -3.63 -12.45
CA CYS A 122 1.73 -3.30 -11.27
C CYS A 122 1.51 -1.84 -10.86
N GLY A 123 1.55 -0.90 -11.78
CA GLY A 123 1.33 0.52 -11.50
C GLY A 123 -0.03 0.80 -10.89
N LEU A 124 -1.10 0.26 -11.50
CA LEU A 124 -2.47 0.42 -11.00
C LEU A 124 -2.65 -0.22 -9.62
N MET A 125 -2.23 -1.46 -9.47
CA MET A 125 -2.42 -2.19 -8.20
C MET A 125 -1.55 -1.64 -7.07
N LEU A 126 -0.35 -1.16 -7.38
CA LEU A 126 0.50 -0.46 -6.41
C LEU A 126 -0.17 0.83 -5.94
N GLY A 127 -0.74 1.62 -6.83
CA GLY A 127 -1.49 2.82 -6.47
C GLY A 127 -2.68 2.51 -5.56
N ILE A 128 -3.47 1.49 -5.89
CA ILE A 128 -4.60 1.03 -5.06
C ILE A 128 -4.09 0.56 -3.68
N LEU A 129 -3.02 -0.23 -3.65
CA LEU A 129 -2.43 -0.73 -2.40
C LEU A 129 -1.95 0.42 -1.50
N MET A 130 -1.24 1.40 -2.06
CA MET A 130 -0.76 2.55 -1.30
C MET A 130 -1.90 3.37 -0.71
N ILE A 131 -2.96 3.64 -1.49
CA ILE A 131 -4.14 4.36 -0.99
C ILE A 131 -4.82 3.56 0.12
N ALA A 132 -4.97 2.26 -0.05
CA ALA A 132 -5.58 1.39 0.96
C ALA A 132 -4.75 1.33 2.25
N ASP A 133 -3.43 1.22 2.14
CA ASP A 133 -2.50 1.20 3.27
C ASP A 133 -2.50 2.54 4.04
N TRP A 134 -2.43 3.66 3.34
CA TRP A 134 -2.52 4.99 3.95
C TRP A 134 -3.88 5.21 4.64
N THR A 135 -4.97 4.82 3.98
CA THR A 135 -6.30 4.91 4.57
C THR A 135 -6.41 4.06 5.83
N ALA A 136 -5.92 2.83 5.80
CA ALA A 136 -5.96 1.93 6.96
C ALA A 136 -5.06 2.39 8.12
N SER A 137 -4.04 3.19 7.82
CA SER A 137 -3.10 3.75 8.79
C SER A 137 -3.52 5.13 9.31
N ASP A 138 -4.68 5.65 8.87
CA ASP A 138 -5.19 6.94 9.33
C ASP A 138 -5.69 6.86 10.78
N GLU A 139 -5.55 7.96 11.52
CA GLU A 139 -5.92 8.06 12.93
C GLU A 139 -7.40 7.73 13.20
N ILE A 140 -8.28 7.84 12.20
CA ILE A 140 -9.68 7.45 12.35
C ILE A 140 -9.89 5.95 12.59
N PHE A 141 -8.87 5.13 12.31
CA PHE A 141 -8.88 3.69 12.52
C PHE A 141 -7.99 3.26 13.69
N GLU A 142 -7.19 4.16 14.28
CA GLU A 142 -6.19 3.85 15.31
C GLU A 142 -6.79 3.19 16.55
N ASP A 143 -7.98 3.64 16.95
CA ASP A 143 -8.70 3.10 18.12
C ASP A 143 -9.50 1.82 17.80
N LEU A 144 -9.54 1.38 16.53
CA LEU A 144 -10.27 0.18 16.13
C LEU A 144 -9.50 -1.09 16.52
N ASN A 145 -10.01 -1.76 17.52
CA ASN A 145 -9.51 -3.07 17.92
C ASN A 145 -10.63 -4.11 17.80
N VAL A 146 -10.38 -5.18 17.04
CA VAL A 146 -11.35 -6.27 16.83
C VAL A 146 -11.86 -6.88 18.15
N TYR A 147 -11.05 -6.85 19.20
CA TYR A 147 -11.44 -7.37 20.52
C TYR A 147 -12.43 -6.49 21.28
N MET A 148 -12.66 -5.26 20.83
CA MET A 148 -13.67 -4.37 21.41
C MET A 148 -15.09 -4.70 20.93
N PHE A 149 -15.21 -5.57 19.93
CA PHE A 149 -16.50 -5.93 19.33
C PHE A 149 -16.92 -7.34 19.72
N SER A 150 -18.20 -7.50 20.04
CA SER A 150 -18.78 -8.80 20.40
C SER A 150 -18.87 -9.77 19.23
N SER A 151 -18.72 -9.27 18.01
CA SER A 151 -18.68 -10.10 16.79
C SER A 151 -17.87 -9.43 15.69
N ARG A 152 -17.34 -10.27 14.79
CA ARG A 152 -16.66 -9.79 13.58
C ARG A 152 -17.55 -8.97 12.65
N ALA A 153 -18.86 -9.28 12.62
CA ALA A 153 -19.82 -8.54 11.82
C ALA A 153 -19.92 -7.07 12.27
N LEU A 154 -20.01 -6.84 13.58
CA LEU A 154 -20.05 -5.50 14.14
C LEU A 154 -18.74 -4.72 13.90
N TYR A 155 -17.59 -5.39 14.00
CA TYR A 155 -16.30 -4.79 13.63
C TYR A 155 -16.30 -4.33 12.17
N LYS A 156 -16.72 -5.19 11.23
CA LYS A 156 -16.81 -4.84 9.82
C LYS A 156 -17.77 -3.69 9.54
N GLU A 157 -18.91 -3.68 10.20
CA GLU A 157 -19.90 -2.61 10.09
C GLU A 157 -19.28 -1.26 10.50
N GLU A 158 -18.58 -1.22 11.62
CA GLU A 158 -17.93 -0.01 12.09
C GLU A 158 -16.78 0.43 11.16
N VAL A 159 -15.94 -0.49 10.68
CA VAL A 159 -14.92 -0.20 9.67
C VAL A 159 -15.54 0.40 8.42
N THR A 160 -16.62 -0.23 7.90
CA THR A 160 -17.30 0.25 6.69
C THR A 160 -17.91 1.64 6.90
N ARG A 161 -18.50 1.89 8.05
CA ARG A 161 -19.07 3.20 8.41
C ARG A 161 -17.98 4.30 8.45
N ARG A 162 -16.85 4.02 9.10
CA ARG A 162 -15.73 4.97 9.19
C ARG A 162 -15.10 5.19 7.81
N LEU A 163 -14.89 4.14 7.04
CA LEU A 163 -14.36 4.23 5.69
C LEU A 163 -15.28 5.08 4.79
N GLY A 164 -16.59 4.87 4.84
CA GLY A 164 -17.55 5.67 4.08
C GLY A 164 -17.42 7.15 4.41
N LYS A 165 -17.38 7.49 5.70
CA LYS A 165 -17.19 8.87 6.15
C LYS A 165 -15.83 9.44 5.69
N TYR A 166 -14.76 8.66 5.83
CA TYR A 166 -13.42 9.07 5.41
C TYR A 166 -13.34 9.39 3.92
N VAL A 167 -13.92 8.52 3.10
CA VAL A 167 -13.99 8.71 1.64
C VAL A 167 -14.80 9.96 1.29
N ASP A 168 -15.95 10.17 1.95
CA ASP A 168 -16.78 11.34 1.72
C ASP A 168 -16.09 12.65 2.14
N ASP A 169 -15.33 12.61 3.24
CA ASP A 169 -14.69 13.81 3.79
C ASP A 169 -13.37 14.15 3.09
N ASN A 170 -12.64 13.16 2.58
CA ASN A 170 -11.25 13.36 2.18
C ASN A 170 -10.91 13.07 0.71
N TYR A 171 -11.60 12.17 -0.02
CA TYR A 171 -10.91 11.64 -1.18
C TYR A 171 -11.65 11.50 -2.50
N LEU A 172 -12.89 11.39 -2.61
CA LEU A 172 -13.49 10.98 -3.90
C LEU A 172 -14.78 11.73 -4.21
N ARG A 173 -14.83 12.97 -3.85
CA ARG A 173 -15.76 13.83 -4.60
C ARG A 173 -15.13 14.02 -5.98
N CYS A 174 -15.52 13.19 -6.92
CA CYS A 174 -15.50 13.62 -8.31
C CYS A 174 -16.35 14.88 -8.34
N TYR A 175 -15.73 16.03 -8.16
CA TYR A 175 -16.39 17.27 -8.46
C TYR A 175 -16.71 17.18 -9.95
N PRO A 176 -17.99 17.27 -10.36
CA PRO A 176 -18.28 17.45 -11.76
C PRO A 176 -17.51 18.70 -12.16
N ILE A 177 -16.50 18.55 -13.00
CA ILE A 177 -15.71 19.66 -13.52
C ILE A 177 -16.65 20.41 -14.45
N SER A 178 -17.41 21.33 -13.87
CA SER A 178 -18.02 22.38 -14.65
C SER A 178 -16.93 23.40 -14.90
N ALA A 179 -16.47 23.53 -16.12
CA ALA A 179 -15.42 24.41 -16.60
C ALA A 179 -14.30 24.68 -15.57
N PRO A 180 -13.13 24.11 -15.73
CA PRO A 180 -12.08 24.23 -14.72
C PRO A 180 -11.73 25.70 -14.50
N ASP A 181 -11.66 26.07 -13.23
CA ASP A 181 -11.20 27.41 -12.85
C ASP A 181 -9.69 27.52 -13.13
N PRO A 182 -9.19 28.69 -13.57
CA PRO A 182 -7.76 28.87 -13.77
C PRO A 182 -6.93 28.52 -12.53
N ILE A 183 -5.73 27.99 -12.73
CA ILE A 183 -4.83 27.54 -11.65
C ILE A 183 -4.64 28.60 -10.55
N LYS A 184 -4.61 29.88 -10.91
CA LYS A 184 -4.51 31.01 -9.97
C LYS A 184 -5.75 31.23 -9.12
N LYS A 185 -6.90 30.73 -9.56
CA LYS A 185 -8.14 30.77 -8.79
C LYS A 185 -8.24 29.59 -7.84
N VAL A 186 -7.80 28.42 -8.30
CA VAL A 186 -7.72 27.20 -7.48
C VAL A 186 -6.70 27.36 -6.36
N PHE A 187 -5.54 27.95 -6.65
CA PHE A 187 -4.48 28.21 -5.69
C PHE A 187 -4.29 29.68 -5.41
N PRO A 188 -4.98 30.30 -4.46
CA PRO A 188 -4.94 31.75 -4.20
C PRO A 188 -3.54 32.30 -3.90
N PHE A 189 -2.64 31.48 -3.37
CA PHE A 189 -1.24 31.87 -3.10
C PHE A 189 -0.45 32.13 -4.38
N THR A 190 -0.91 31.60 -5.54
CA THR A 190 -0.27 31.82 -6.84
C THR A 190 -0.78 33.09 -7.56
N LYS A 191 -1.68 33.86 -6.95
CA LYS A 191 -2.35 35.00 -7.62
C LYS A 191 -1.37 36.00 -8.27
N ASN A 192 -0.22 36.20 -7.63
CA ASN A 192 0.82 37.11 -8.13
C ASN A 192 1.94 36.41 -8.91
N TRP A 193 1.82 35.10 -9.13
CA TRP A 193 2.83 34.33 -9.85
C TRP A 193 2.61 34.43 -11.36
N THR A 194 3.71 34.38 -12.10
CA THR A 194 3.65 34.10 -13.54
C THR A 194 3.72 32.59 -13.68
N LEU A 195 2.67 31.99 -14.23
CA LEU A 195 2.68 30.57 -14.53
C LEU A 195 3.84 30.24 -15.47
N ASN A 196 4.59 29.21 -15.14
CA ASN A 196 5.64 28.73 -16.02
C ASN A 196 5.03 27.93 -17.22
N PRO A 197 5.81 27.58 -18.26
CA PRO A 197 5.31 26.88 -19.42
C PRO A 197 4.60 25.57 -19.11
N LEU A 198 5.11 24.79 -18.13
CA LEU A 198 4.49 23.54 -17.69
C LEU A 198 3.08 23.77 -17.12
N GLN A 199 2.96 24.70 -16.19
CA GLN A 199 1.68 25.03 -15.55
C GLN A 199 0.67 25.57 -16.54
N LYS A 200 1.11 26.38 -17.51
CA LYS A 200 0.25 26.87 -18.60
C LYS A 200 -0.23 25.74 -19.50
N ASN A 201 0.67 24.85 -19.91
CA ASN A 201 0.30 23.72 -20.76
C ASN A 201 -0.72 22.80 -20.07
N VAL A 202 -0.55 22.54 -18.77
CA VAL A 202 -1.52 21.72 -18.01
C VAL A 202 -2.84 22.48 -17.87
N GLU A 203 -2.84 23.77 -17.58
CA GLU A 203 -4.05 24.60 -17.51
C GLU A 203 -4.80 24.61 -18.86
N GLU A 204 -4.11 24.86 -19.97
CA GLU A 204 -4.69 24.84 -21.31
C GLU A 204 -5.27 23.46 -21.64
N TYR A 205 -4.53 22.37 -21.37
CA TYR A 205 -5.00 21.02 -21.64
C TYR A 205 -6.29 20.69 -20.88
N ILE A 206 -6.35 21.01 -19.60
CA ILE A 206 -7.53 20.74 -18.76
C ILE A 206 -8.70 21.61 -19.13
N CYS A 207 -8.46 22.90 -19.49
CA CYS A 207 -9.52 23.83 -19.87
C CYS A 207 -10.09 23.54 -21.26
N ASP A 208 -9.27 23.10 -22.20
CA ASP A 208 -9.68 22.94 -23.62
C ASP A 208 -10.24 21.56 -23.92
N GLU A 209 -9.68 20.51 -23.34
CA GLU A 209 -10.01 19.11 -23.66
C GLU A 209 -11.22 18.58 -22.88
N GLY A 210 -11.73 19.32 -21.91
CA GLY A 210 -12.96 18.95 -21.18
C GLY A 210 -12.87 17.58 -20.51
N ALA A 211 -11.91 17.39 -19.63
CA ALA A 211 -11.83 16.31 -18.64
C ALA A 211 -12.20 14.89 -19.13
N GLY A 212 -11.61 14.46 -20.21
CA GLY A 212 -11.77 13.10 -20.71
C GLY A 212 -10.50 12.23 -20.57
N PHE A 213 -9.50 12.67 -19.79
CA PHE A 213 -8.28 11.88 -19.64
C PHE A 213 -8.39 10.89 -18.48
N GLU A 214 -7.89 9.70 -18.70
CA GLU A 214 -7.84 8.65 -17.69
C GLU A 214 -6.55 8.74 -16.85
N CYS A 215 -5.47 9.29 -17.44
CA CYS A 215 -4.18 9.41 -16.79
C CYS A 215 -3.35 10.53 -17.43
N MET A 216 -2.75 11.41 -16.62
CA MET A 216 -1.81 12.43 -17.07
C MET A 216 -0.42 12.16 -16.51
N LEU A 217 0.59 12.04 -17.37
CA LEU A 217 1.99 11.95 -16.98
C LEU A 217 2.65 13.33 -17.13
N ILE A 218 3.13 13.88 -16.02
CA ILE A 218 3.83 15.17 -15.97
C ILE A 218 5.32 14.93 -15.73
N GLU A 219 6.14 15.12 -16.75
CA GLU A 219 7.59 15.00 -16.68
C GLU A 219 8.26 16.38 -16.89
N SER A 220 9.12 16.77 -15.95
CA SER A 220 9.84 18.05 -16.02
C SER A 220 11.00 18.08 -15.00
N GLU A 221 11.87 19.06 -15.09
CA GLU A 221 13.01 19.26 -14.18
C GLU A 221 12.58 19.50 -12.72
N MET A 222 13.51 19.27 -11.79
CA MET A 222 13.27 19.56 -10.38
C MET A 222 13.05 21.07 -10.18
N GLY A 223 12.08 21.45 -9.35
CA GLY A 223 11.76 22.86 -9.09
C GLY A 223 10.89 23.53 -10.17
N SER A 224 10.44 22.80 -11.18
CA SER A 224 9.62 23.34 -12.28
C SER A 224 8.12 23.55 -11.94
N GLY A 225 7.72 23.40 -10.70
CA GLY A 225 6.31 23.55 -10.29
C GLY A 225 5.39 22.38 -10.70
N LYS A 226 5.98 21.15 -10.80
CA LYS A 226 5.20 19.93 -11.11
C LYS A 226 4.12 19.65 -10.08
N THR A 227 4.40 19.91 -8.81
CA THR A 227 3.45 19.63 -7.73
C THR A 227 2.16 20.43 -7.90
N GLU A 228 2.27 21.73 -8.15
CA GLU A 228 1.11 22.60 -8.37
C GLU A 228 0.39 22.23 -9.66
N ALA A 229 1.12 21.87 -10.72
CA ALA A 229 0.53 21.41 -11.97
C ALA A 229 -0.23 20.10 -11.80
N ALA A 230 0.35 19.12 -11.07
CA ALA A 230 -0.28 17.83 -10.81
C ALA A 230 -1.47 17.92 -9.86
N MET A 231 -1.44 18.84 -8.89
CA MET A 231 -2.57 19.06 -7.98
C MET A 231 -3.72 19.81 -8.66
N TYR A 232 -3.43 20.52 -9.75
CA TYR A 232 -4.44 21.21 -10.57
C TYR A 232 -5.13 20.25 -11.54
N ALA A 233 -4.36 19.27 -12.10
CA ALA A 233 -4.86 18.26 -13.01
C ALA A 233 -5.78 17.24 -12.35
#